data_f497af6d8ffd887a9debf4c1a279d89f
#
_entry.id   f497af6d8ffd887a9debf4c1a279d89f
#
_cell.length_a   1.000
_cell.length_b   1.000
_cell.length_c   1.000
_cell.angle_alpha   90.00
_cell.angle_beta   90.00
_cell.angle_gamma   90.00
#
_symmetry.space_group_name_H-M   'P 1'
#
loop_
_entity.id
_entity.type
_entity.pdbx_description
1 polymer ?
#
loop_
_entity_poly.entity_id
_entity_poly.type
_entity_poly.pdbx_seq_one_letter_code
_entity_poly.pdbx_strand_id
1 'polypeptide(L)' 'MKAIQITAPSEMKVVDIEKPVLEPGEVLVKIKYVGFCGSDLNTFLGRNPMVKLPVIPGHEVGAVIEAVG' A
#
# COMPACT_ATOMS: atom_id res chain seq x y z
N MET A 1 -3.69 -11.29 -4.71
CA MET A 1 -3.27 -10.13 -5.54
C MET A 1 -1.85 -9.71 -5.17
N LYS A 2 -1.14 -9.09 -6.07
CA LYS A 2 0.22 -8.64 -5.84
C LYS A 2 0.27 -7.32 -5.10
N ALA A 3 1.21 -7.18 -4.17
CA ALA A 3 1.48 -5.94 -3.46
C ALA A 3 2.99 -5.78 -3.26
N ILE A 4 3.44 -4.54 -3.10
CA ILE A 4 4.82 -4.25 -2.74
C ILE A 4 4.85 -3.98 -1.25
N GLN A 5 5.68 -4.72 -0.51
CA GLN A 5 5.78 -4.63 0.94
C GLN A 5 7.21 -4.25 1.35
N ILE A 6 7.33 -3.26 2.23
CA ILE A 6 8.61 -2.96 2.90
C ILE A 6 8.70 -3.89 4.11
N THR A 7 9.58 -4.87 4.05
CA THR A 7 9.69 -5.93 5.06
C THR A 7 10.67 -5.60 6.17
N ALA A 8 11.69 -4.80 5.86
CA ALA A 8 12.71 -4.35 6.78
C ALA A 8 13.33 -3.07 6.23
N PRO A 9 14.12 -2.31 7.01
CA PRO A 9 14.80 -1.12 6.47
C PRO A 9 15.59 -1.44 5.20
N SER A 10 15.34 -0.66 4.15
CA SER A 10 15.96 -0.81 2.83
C SER A 10 15.71 -2.15 2.14
N GLU A 11 14.65 -2.85 2.54
CA GLU A 11 14.23 -4.11 1.93
C GLU A 11 12.78 -4.02 1.46
N MET A 12 12.56 -4.34 0.20
CA MET A 12 11.23 -4.24 -0.43
C MET A 12 11.00 -5.50 -1.26
N LYS A 13 9.81 -6.10 -1.14
CA LYS A 13 9.45 -7.33 -1.85
C LYS A 13 8.06 -7.24 -2.47
N VAL A 14 7.88 -7.97 -3.58
CA VAL A 14 6.54 -8.23 -4.13
C VAL A 14 5.97 -9.44 -3.41
N VAL A 15 4.79 -9.28 -2.84
CA VAL A 15 4.11 -10.33 -2.08
C VAL A 15 2.71 -10.57 -2.62
N ASP A 16 2.16 -11.75 -2.35
CA ASP A 16 0.76 -12.06 -2.62
C ASP A 16 -0.05 -11.82 -1.36
N ILE A 17 -1.13 -11.05 -1.48
CA ILE A 17 -2.07 -10.82 -0.38
C ILE A 17 -3.48 -11.15 -0.85
N GLU A 18 -4.38 -11.39 0.10
CA GLU A 18 -5.78 -11.61 -0.21
C GLU A 18 -6.44 -10.32 -0.70
N LYS A 19 -7.36 -10.45 -1.65
CA LYS A 19 -8.14 -9.31 -2.10
C LYS A 19 -9.03 -8.84 -0.94
N PRO A 20 -9.09 -7.52 -0.67
CA PRO A 20 -9.93 -7.00 0.42
C PRO A 20 -11.39 -7.38 0.25
N VAL A 21 -12.05 -7.64 1.37
CA VAL A 21 -13.49 -7.91 1.42
C VAL A 21 -14.22 -6.58 1.54
N LEU A 22 -15.18 -6.36 0.64
CA LEU A 22 -15.99 -5.14 0.61
C LEU A 22 -17.11 -5.23 1.66
N GLU A 23 -17.18 -4.21 2.53
CA GLU A 23 -18.22 -4.10 3.55
C GLU A 23 -19.22 -2.99 3.19
N PRO A 24 -20.43 -2.98 3.82
CA PRO A 24 -21.40 -1.90 3.59
C PRO A 24 -20.81 -0.53 3.89
N GLY A 25 -21.06 0.43 3.00
CA GLY A 25 -20.53 1.79 3.12
C GLY A 25 -19.12 1.98 2.60
N GLU A 26 -18.47 0.92 2.15
CA GLU A 26 -17.13 0.97 1.58
C GLU A 26 -17.14 0.94 0.06
N VAL A 27 -16.03 1.34 -0.54
CA VAL A 27 -15.83 1.30 -1.98
C VAL A 27 -14.53 0.54 -2.25
N LEU A 28 -14.62 -0.45 -3.15
CA LEU A 28 -13.44 -1.16 -3.63
C LEU A 28 -12.93 -0.45 -4.89
N VAL A 29 -11.66 -0.05 -4.87
CA VAL A 29 -11.03 0.62 -6.01
C VAL A 29 -9.94 -0.25 -6.61
N LYS A 30 -9.80 -0.20 -7.93
CA LYS A 30 -8.70 -0.82 -8.64
C LYS A 30 -7.60 0.21 -8.83
N ILE A 31 -6.47 -0.02 -8.20
CA ILE A 31 -5.32 0.88 -8.30
C ILE A 31 -4.71 0.77 -9.70
N LYS A 32 -4.55 1.91 -10.36
CA LYS A 32 -3.91 2.00 -11.67
C LYS A 32 -2.45 2.39 -11.55
N TYR A 33 -2.14 3.31 -10.64
CA TYR A 33 -0.76 3.70 -10.32
C TYR A 33 -0.69 4.31 -8.94
N VAL A 34 0.50 4.26 -8.36
CA VAL A 34 0.80 4.77 -7.03
C VAL A 34 1.97 5.74 -7.14
N GLY A 35 1.80 6.96 -6.61
CA GLY A 35 2.87 7.93 -6.50
C GLY A 35 3.76 7.63 -5.30
N PHE A 36 5.04 7.93 -5.43
CA PHE A 36 6.02 7.75 -4.36
C PHE A 36 6.44 9.13 -3.83
N CYS A 37 6.32 9.36 -2.53
CA CYS A 37 6.69 10.64 -1.92
C CYS A 37 7.81 10.49 -0.89
N GLY A 38 8.28 11.63 -0.34
CA GLY A 38 9.39 11.65 0.61
C GLY A 38 9.12 10.83 1.89
N SER A 39 7.88 10.77 2.36
CA SER A 39 7.54 9.97 3.53
C SER A 39 7.66 8.46 3.23
N ASP A 40 7.39 8.04 2.01
CA ASP A 40 7.59 6.64 1.60
C ASP A 40 9.06 6.27 1.57
N LEU A 41 9.92 7.20 1.14
CA LEU A 41 11.37 6.99 1.17
C LEU A 41 11.86 6.84 2.62
N ASN A 42 11.40 7.69 3.54
CA ASN A 42 11.77 7.58 4.94
C ASN A 42 11.27 6.25 5.55
N THR A 43 10.09 5.80 5.18
CA THR A 43 9.56 4.50 5.59
C THR A 43 10.44 3.37 5.07
N PHE A 44 10.82 3.41 3.80
CA PHE A 44 11.70 2.41 3.20
C PHE A 44 13.05 2.33 3.90
N LEU A 45 13.63 3.46 4.25
CA LEU A 45 14.92 3.53 4.94
C LEU A 45 14.84 3.18 6.43
N GLY A 46 13.63 2.96 6.96
CA GLY A 46 13.43 2.67 8.37
C GLY A 46 13.58 3.87 9.29
N ARG A 47 13.44 5.08 8.76
CA ARG A 47 13.64 6.33 9.51
C ARG A 47 12.36 6.93 10.07
N ASN A 48 11.19 6.35 9.73
CA ASN A 48 9.91 6.87 10.19
C ASN A 48 9.47 6.12 11.45
N PRO A 49 9.56 6.75 12.65
CA PRO A 49 9.21 6.07 13.89
C PRO A 49 7.72 5.81 14.06
N MET A 50 6.88 6.46 13.25
CA MET A 50 5.43 6.29 13.28
C MET A 50 4.95 5.05 12.52
N VAL A 51 5.84 4.42 11.76
CA VAL A 51 5.50 3.27 10.91
C VAL A 51 6.25 2.04 11.41
N LYS A 52 5.49 0.96 11.65
CA LYS A 52 6.06 -0.35 11.95
C LYS A 52 6.17 -1.19 10.69
N LEU A 53 7.32 -1.80 10.47
CA LEU A 53 7.51 -2.74 9.37
C LEU A 53 7.12 -4.16 9.82
N PRO A 54 6.58 -5.00 8.92
CA PRO A 54 6.36 -4.78 7.50
C PRO A 54 5.16 -3.88 7.21
N VAL A 55 5.20 -3.15 6.10
CA VAL A 55 4.12 -2.26 5.67
C VAL A 55 4.01 -2.24 4.15
N ILE A 56 2.79 -2.05 3.64
CA ILE A 56 2.55 -1.80 2.22
C ILE A 56 2.44 -0.28 2.06
N PRO A 57 3.43 0.37 1.44
CA PRO A 57 3.46 1.83 1.31
C PRO A 57 2.56 2.32 0.18
N GLY A 58 2.42 3.63 0.11
CA GLY A 58 1.72 4.33 -0.96
C GLY A 58 0.41 4.93 -0.50
N HIS A 59 0.25 6.22 -0.69
CA HIS A 59 -0.95 6.97 -0.31
C HIS A 59 -1.38 7.97 -1.38
N GLU A 60 -0.60 8.13 -2.44
CA GLU A 60 -0.94 8.94 -3.60
C GLU A 60 -1.28 8.00 -4.75
N VAL A 61 -2.57 7.80 -5.02
CA VAL A 61 -3.01 6.79 -5.97
C VAL A 61 -3.93 7.37 -7.04
N GLY A 62 -3.81 6.83 -8.25
CA GLY A 62 -4.81 6.95 -9.30
C GLY A 62 -5.54 5.62 -9.39
N ALA A 63 -6.86 5.64 -9.29
CA ALA A 63 -7.65 4.43 -9.20
C ALA A 63 -9.02 4.59 -9.87
N VAL A 64 -9.68 3.47 -10.15
CA VAL A 64 -11.07 3.45 -10.61
C VAL A 64 -11.91 2.62 -9.67
N ILE A 65 -13.18 2.95 -9.54
CA ILE A 65 -14.11 2.19 -8.71
C ILE A 65 -14.37 0.84 -9.37
N GLU A 66 -14.15 -0.24 -8.62
CA GLU A 66 -14.43 -1.60 -9.06
C GLU A 66 -15.77 -2.11 -8.52
N ALA A 67 -16.08 -1.81 -7.26
CA ALA A 67 -17.32 -2.22 -6.62
C ALA A 67 -17.71 -1.28 -5.49
N VAL A 68 -19.01 -1.24 -5.17
CA VAL A 68 -19.56 -0.43 -4.10
C VAL A 68 -20.31 -1.35 -3.13
N GLY A 69 -20.02 -1.19 -1.88
CA GLY A 69 -20.69 -1.95 -0.81
C GLY A 69 -22.04 -1.38 -0.39
#